data_cd640145cbc3f48adfd1629b88af9046
#
_entry.id   cd640145cbc3f48adfd1629b88af9046
#
_cell.length_a   1.000
_cell.length_b   1.000
_cell.length_c   1.000
_cell.angle_alpha   90.00
_cell.angle_beta   90.00
_cell.angle_gamma   90.00
#
_symmetry.space_group_name_H-M   'P 1'
#
loop_
_entity.id
_entity.type
_entity.pdbx_description
1 polymer ?
#
loop_
_entity_poly.entity_id
_entity_poly.type
_entity_poly.pdbx_seq_one_letter_code
_entity_poly.pdbx_strand_id
1 'polypeptide(L)' 'MSDLLTTAQAAERLQISAYVMREKLKRKEVKSIRIGNSYRIRSEWLEEFISRQAV' A
#
# COMPACT_ATOMS: atom_id res chain seq x y z
N MET A 1 -18.13 -5.82 2.09
CA MET A 1 -16.78 -6.32 1.86
C MET A 1 -15.78 -5.21 2.01
N SER A 2 -14.71 -5.54 2.67
CA SER A 2 -13.65 -4.56 2.87
C SER A 2 -12.71 -4.55 1.67
N ASP A 3 -12.39 -3.38 1.17
CA ASP A 3 -11.38 -3.24 0.14
C ASP A 3 -10.06 -2.75 0.73
N LEU A 4 -9.91 -2.95 2.05
CA LEU A 4 -8.67 -2.62 2.72
C LEU A 4 -7.68 -3.76 2.55
N LEU A 5 -6.46 -3.41 2.20
CA LEU A 5 -5.39 -4.38 1.98
C LEU A 5 -4.38 -4.27 3.11
N THR A 6 -3.81 -5.41 3.47
CA THR A 6 -2.68 -5.41 4.40
C THR A 6 -1.43 -4.99 3.64
N THR A 7 -0.36 -4.72 4.39
CA THR A 7 0.92 -4.40 3.76
C THR A 7 1.37 -5.54 2.83
N ALA A 8 1.21 -6.78 3.29
CA ALA A 8 1.61 -7.93 2.49
C ALA A 8 0.79 -8.04 1.20
N GLN A 9 -0.52 -7.81 1.30
CA GLN A 9 -1.39 -7.87 0.13
C GLN A 9 -1.07 -6.77 -0.87
N ALA A 10 -0.79 -5.58 -0.37
CA ALA A 10 -0.42 -4.47 -1.23
C ALA A 10 0.92 -4.73 -1.91
N ALA A 11 1.87 -5.30 -1.15
CA ALA A 11 3.18 -5.63 -1.70
C ALA A 11 3.05 -6.65 -2.83
N GLU A 12 2.18 -7.63 -2.63
CA GLU A 12 1.96 -8.65 -3.65
C GLU A 12 1.40 -8.03 -4.93
N ARG A 13 0.49 -7.10 -4.80
CA ARG A 13 -0.08 -6.43 -5.97
C ARG A 13 0.96 -5.63 -6.75
N LEU A 14 1.92 -5.04 -6.02
CA LEU A 14 2.99 -4.27 -6.65
C LEU A 14 4.17 -5.15 -7.03
N GLN A 15 4.14 -6.42 -6.64
CA GLN A 15 5.22 -7.37 -6.88
C GLN A 15 6.54 -6.91 -6.27
N ILE A 16 6.45 -6.42 -5.04
CA ILE A 16 7.61 -6.01 -4.27
C ILE A 16 7.56 -6.71 -2.93
N SER A 17 8.65 -6.66 -2.17
CA SER A 17 8.68 -7.30 -0.86
C SER A 17 7.84 -6.50 0.13
N ALA A 18 7.38 -7.18 1.18
CA ALA A 18 6.63 -6.50 2.23
C ALA A 18 7.48 -5.43 2.91
N TYR A 19 8.79 -5.69 3.01
CA TYR A 19 9.69 -4.71 3.60
C TYR A 19 9.70 -3.42 2.78
N VAL A 20 9.85 -3.55 1.47
CA VAL A 20 9.86 -2.38 0.58
C VAL A 20 8.53 -1.64 0.65
N MET A 21 7.43 -2.40 0.68
CA MET A 21 6.10 -1.78 0.79
C MET A 21 5.97 -0.98 2.08
N ARG A 22 6.47 -1.55 3.19
CA ARG A 22 6.40 -0.86 4.47
C ARG A 22 7.20 0.44 4.46
N GLU A 23 8.36 0.42 3.80
CA GLU A 23 9.17 1.63 3.69
C GLU A 23 8.42 2.71 2.91
N LYS A 24 7.73 2.31 1.86
CA LYS A 24 6.92 3.27 1.08
C LYS A 24 5.81 3.85 1.93
N LEU A 25 5.19 3.04 2.77
CA LEU A 25 4.12 3.51 3.65
C LEU A 25 4.66 4.46 4.70
N LYS A 26 5.82 4.17 5.25
CA LYS A 26 6.45 5.05 6.23
C LYS A 26 6.78 6.41 5.63
N ARG A 27 7.17 6.44 4.36
CA ARG A 27 7.49 7.67 3.66
C ARG A 27 6.26 8.39 3.14
N LYS A 28 5.09 7.78 3.35
CA LYS A 28 3.81 8.35 2.90
C LYS A 28 3.74 8.49 1.39
N GLU A 29 4.42 7.60 0.70
CA GLU A 29 4.34 7.56 -0.76
C GLU A 29 3.01 7.01 -1.22
N VAL A 30 2.40 6.16 -0.40
CA VAL A 30 1.09 5.58 -0.67
C VAL A 30 0.17 5.95 0.48
N LYS A 31 -1.00 6.45 0.14
CA LYS A 31 -1.98 6.80 1.16
C LYS A 31 -2.40 5.54 1.92
N SER A 32 -2.47 5.64 3.23
CA SER A 32 -2.79 4.48 4.05
C SER A 32 -3.39 4.91 5.37
N ILE A 33 -3.92 3.92 6.09
CA ILE A 33 -4.43 4.09 7.44
C ILE A 33 -3.54 3.26 8.35
N ARG A 34 -3.08 3.86 9.44
CA ARG A 34 -2.31 3.11 10.43
C ARG A 34 -3.22 2.71 11.57
N ILE A 35 -3.28 1.42 11.85
CA ILE A 35 -4.08 0.86 12.94
C ILE A 35 -3.11 0.15 13.88
N GLY A 36 -2.81 0.78 15.01
CA GLY A 36 -1.80 0.24 15.92
C GLY A 36 -0.46 0.15 15.21
N ASN A 37 0.08 -1.05 15.11
CA ASN A 37 1.35 -1.28 14.43
C ASN A 37 1.18 -1.78 13.00
N SER A 38 -0.05 -1.75 12.50
CA SER A 38 -0.35 -2.28 11.17
C SER A 38 -0.79 -1.17 10.25
N TYR A 39 -0.57 -1.38 8.97
CA TYR A 39 -1.05 -0.47 7.93
C TYR A 39 -2.18 -1.13 7.17
N ARG A 40 -3.10 -0.31 6.70
CA ARG A 40 -4.15 -0.77 5.79
C ARG A 40 -4.24 0.22 4.65
N ILE A 41 -4.35 -0.30 3.45
CA ILE A 41 -4.39 0.53 2.24
C ILE A 41 -5.66 0.20 1.48
N ARG A 42 -6.41 1.21 1.13
CA ARG A 42 -7.57 0.97 0.27
C ARG A 42 -7.09 0.65 -1.13
N SER A 43 -7.79 -0.26 -1.78
CA SER A 43 -7.37 -0.68 -3.12
C SER A 43 -7.33 0.51 -4.08
N GLU A 44 -8.25 1.44 -3.94
CA GLU A 44 -8.25 2.62 -4.81
C GLU A 44 -7.03 3.51 -4.59
N TRP A 45 -6.51 3.57 -3.38
CA TRP A 45 -5.30 4.35 -3.10
C TRP A 45 -4.09 3.70 -3.75
N LEU A 46 -4.07 2.37 -3.75
CA LEU A 46 -2.98 1.64 -4.38
C LEU A 46 -3.03 1.83 -5.89
N GLU A 47 -4.23 1.80 -6.46
CA GLU A 47 -4.41 2.03 -7.90
C GLU A 47 -3.94 3.44 -8.27
N GLU A 48 -4.24 4.41 -7.43
CA GLU A 48 -3.82 5.78 -7.66
C GLU A 48 -2.31 5.89 -7.67
N PHE A 49 -1.66 5.20 -6.72
CA PHE A 49 -0.20 5.19 -6.67
C PHE A 49 0.38 4.57 -7.93
N ILE A 50 -0.16 3.44 -8.35
CA ILE A 50 0.30 2.76 -9.57
C ILE A 50 0.14 3.68 -10.77
N SER A 51 -0.97 4.36 -10.83
CA SER A 51 -1.28 5.27 -11.94
C SER A 51 -0.25 6.39 -12.04
N ARG A 52 0.20 6.89 -10.89
CA ARG A 52 1.18 7.96 -10.87
C ARG A 52 2.58 7.48 -11.25
N GLN A 53 2.84 6.19 -11.10
CA GLN A 53 4.14 5.63 -11.49
C GLN A 53 4.20 5.29 -12.96
N ALA A 54 3.05 5.19 -13.61
CA ALA A 54 2.99 4.87 -15.04
C ALA A 54 3.48 6.05 -15.85
N VAL A 55 4.24 5.76 -16.89
CA VAL A 55 4.75 6.79 -17.82
C VAL A 55 4.26 6.51 -19.21
#